data_66d7eaebbd143c1d462c087d58438cf2
#
_entry.id   66d7eaebbd143c1d462c087d58438cf2
#
_cell.length_a   1.000
_cell.length_b   1.000
_cell.length_c   1.000
_cell.angle_alpha   90.00
_cell.angle_beta   90.00
_cell.angle_gamma   90.00
#
_symmetry.space_group_name_H-M   'P 1'
#
loop_
_entity.id
_entity.type
_entity.pdbx_description
1 polymer ?
#
loop_
_entity_poly.entity_id
_entity_poly.type
_entity_poly.pdbx_seq_one_letter_code
_entity_poly.pdbx_strand_id
1 'polypeptide(L)'
;MKENDEILDVTSALVPPLLSALDALQMASRFMHPPNIAVVVEVISHKQLAVRDGLQAFQSAEWPVNLERFFVAVKESAENALEAFVAFDEAVKQSEPALTAYKAMGLVTKAVESMYPVASMLAPVSRFYLEDSSRSDDLLLNRLEYADTSKPDVGVMHANNSSRERGGFSMYVPEYYEGEEVPLVVALHG
;
A
#
# COMPACT_ATOMS: atom_id res chain seq x y z
N MET A 1 14.12 -17.87 -19.62
CA MET A 1 14.97 -17.99 -18.42
C MET A 1 15.61 -16.62 -18.12
N LYS A 2 16.40 -16.02 -19.01
CA LYS A 2 17.00 -14.69 -18.76
C LYS A 2 15.99 -13.55 -18.56
N GLU A 3 14.88 -13.55 -19.27
CA GLU A 3 13.81 -12.53 -19.18
C GLU A 3 13.08 -12.59 -17.82
N ASN A 4 12.82 -13.79 -17.30
CA ASN A 4 12.21 -13.95 -15.97
C ASN A 4 13.16 -13.51 -14.84
N ASP A 5 14.48 -13.71 -15.03
CA ASP A 5 15.49 -13.30 -14.05
C ASP A 5 15.55 -11.76 -13.99
N GLU A 6 15.48 -11.07 -15.14
CA GLU A 6 15.46 -9.60 -15.21
C GLU A 6 14.23 -9.00 -14.52
N ILE A 7 13.02 -9.55 -14.79
CA ILE A 7 11.78 -9.11 -14.13
C ILE A 7 11.86 -9.30 -12.61
N LEU A 8 12.43 -10.41 -12.16
CA LEU A 8 12.61 -10.67 -10.73
C LEU A 8 13.60 -9.66 -10.11
N ASP A 9 14.70 -9.37 -10.80
CA ASP A 9 15.72 -8.43 -10.34
C ASP A 9 15.16 -7.02 -10.18
N VAL A 10 14.46 -6.49 -11.20
CA VAL A 10 13.88 -5.14 -11.13
C VAL A 10 12.73 -5.05 -10.12
N THR A 11 11.96 -6.12 -9.96
CA THR A 11 10.91 -6.22 -8.92
C THR A 11 11.54 -6.20 -7.52
N SER A 12 12.61 -6.96 -7.32
CA SER A 12 13.34 -7.03 -6.05
C SER A 12 14.08 -5.73 -5.73
N ALA A 13 14.47 -4.97 -6.75
CA ALA A 13 15.10 -3.65 -6.58
C ALA A 13 14.09 -2.55 -6.19
N LEU A 14 12.82 -2.65 -6.63
CA LEU A 14 11.80 -1.63 -6.37
C LEU A 14 10.90 -1.94 -5.18
N VAL A 15 10.34 -3.16 -5.10
CA VAL A 15 9.25 -3.46 -4.15
C VAL A 15 9.67 -3.28 -2.68
N PRO A 16 10.80 -3.82 -2.18
CA PRO A 16 11.18 -3.62 -0.78
C PRO A 16 11.42 -2.15 -0.41
N PRO A 17 12.16 -1.34 -1.21
CA PRO A 17 12.28 0.11 -0.95
C PRO A 17 10.93 0.82 -0.97
N LEU A 18 10.04 0.47 -1.89
CA LEU A 18 8.70 1.06 -1.99
C LEU A 18 7.87 0.75 -0.74
N LEU A 19 7.80 -0.49 -0.29
CA LEU A 19 7.08 -0.85 0.94
C LEU A 19 7.64 -0.12 2.16
N SER A 20 8.97 -0.01 2.26
CA SER A 20 9.63 0.77 3.32
C SER A 20 9.31 2.26 3.25
N ALA A 21 9.18 2.80 2.04
CA ALA A 21 8.77 4.20 1.82
C ALA A 21 7.30 4.42 2.16
N LEU A 22 6.41 3.50 1.79
CA LEU A 22 4.99 3.56 2.13
C LEU A 22 4.76 3.48 3.64
N ASP A 23 5.45 2.60 4.36
CA ASP A 23 5.41 2.57 5.83
C ASP A 23 5.85 3.93 6.42
N ALA A 24 6.95 4.49 5.95
CA ALA A 24 7.45 5.79 6.41
C ALA A 24 6.46 6.94 6.13
N LEU A 25 5.85 6.95 4.93
CA LEU A 25 4.85 7.94 4.54
C LEU A 25 3.55 7.81 5.37
N GLN A 26 3.09 6.58 5.66
CA GLN A 26 1.95 6.34 6.53
C GLN A 26 2.24 6.80 7.98
N MET A 27 3.43 6.49 8.50
CA MET A 27 3.87 6.98 9.80
C MET A 27 3.94 8.52 9.82
N ALA A 28 4.53 9.13 8.81
CA ALA A 28 4.54 10.59 8.65
C ALA A 28 3.12 11.17 8.71
N SER A 29 2.19 10.60 7.96
CA SER A 29 0.79 11.03 7.93
C SER A 29 0.11 10.95 9.30
N ARG A 30 0.42 9.93 10.12
CA ARG A 30 -0.13 9.76 11.47
C ARG A 30 0.41 10.80 12.47
N PHE A 31 1.69 11.18 12.32
CA PHE A 31 2.37 12.09 13.24
C PHE A 31 2.50 13.52 12.69
N MET A 32 1.87 13.80 11.55
CA MET A 32 1.88 15.11 10.92
C MET A 32 1.10 16.12 11.76
N HIS A 33 1.84 16.91 12.49
CA HIS A 33 1.32 18.01 13.29
C HIS A 33 2.06 19.29 12.89
N PRO A 34 1.41 20.45 12.72
CA PRO A 34 2.05 21.65 12.18
C PRO A 34 3.44 21.98 12.74
N PRO A 35 3.69 21.94 14.06
CA PRO A 35 5.02 22.18 14.59
C PRO A 35 6.08 21.16 14.19
N ASN A 36 5.68 19.94 13.83
CA ASN A 36 6.60 18.81 13.60
C ASN A 36 6.79 18.47 12.11
N ILE A 37 6.08 19.14 11.19
CA ILE A 37 6.09 18.79 9.76
C ILE A 37 7.52 18.72 9.23
N ALA A 38 8.36 19.73 9.48
CA ALA A 38 9.73 19.77 8.98
C ALA A 38 10.58 18.60 9.47
N VAL A 39 10.48 18.26 10.75
CA VAL A 39 11.23 17.15 11.36
C VAL A 39 10.77 15.80 10.78
N VAL A 40 9.46 15.62 10.62
CA VAL A 40 8.90 14.39 10.07
C VAL A 40 9.34 14.20 8.61
N VAL A 41 9.28 15.26 7.80
CA VAL A 41 9.71 15.22 6.39
C VAL A 41 11.20 14.92 6.27
N GLU A 42 12.05 15.53 7.11
CA GLU A 42 13.49 15.25 7.13
C GLU A 42 13.78 13.77 7.41
N VAL A 43 13.08 13.18 8.38
CA VAL A 43 13.26 11.76 8.76
C VAL A 43 12.93 10.81 7.62
N ILE A 44 11.90 11.09 6.82
CA ILE A 44 11.46 10.17 5.76
C ILE A 44 12.16 10.40 4.42
N SER A 45 12.70 11.59 4.16
CA SER A 45 13.20 12.03 2.84
C SER A 45 14.24 11.10 2.22
N HIS A 46 15.08 10.46 3.04
CA HIS A 46 16.12 9.53 2.56
C HIS A 46 15.57 8.29 1.85
N LYS A 47 14.29 7.95 2.03
CA LYS A 47 13.64 6.81 1.35
C LYS A 47 13.37 7.05 -0.12
N GLN A 48 13.24 8.32 -0.52
CA GLN A 48 12.85 8.71 -1.88
C GLN A 48 13.81 8.22 -2.96
N LEU A 49 15.12 8.27 -2.69
CA LEU A 49 16.14 7.94 -3.70
C LEU A 49 16.03 6.49 -4.16
N ALA A 50 15.98 5.55 -3.22
CA ALA A 50 15.90 4.12 -3.53
C ALA A 50 14.62 3.76 -4.33
N VAL A 51 13.49 4.42 -4.03
CA VAL A 51 12.25 4.23 -4.81
C VAL A 51 12.40 4.78 -6.22
N ARG A 52 13.02 5.95 -6.39
CA ARG A 52 13.24 6.56 -7.71
C ARG A 52 14.13 5.69 -8.59
N ASP A 53 15.25 5.24 -8.06
CA ASP A 53 16.22 4.41 -8.78
C ASP A 53 15.61 3.06 -9.15
N GLY A 54 14.91 2.43 -8.21
CA GLY A 54 14.18 1.18 -8.45
C GLY A 54 13.07 1.34 -9.50
N LEU A 55 12.31 2.44 -9.46
CA LEU A 55 11.25 2.71 -10.44
C LEU A 55 11.81 2.91 -11.85
N GLN A 56 12.94 3.60 -11.97
CA GLN A 56 13.59 3.78 -13.26
C GLN A 56 14.01 2.44 -13.89
N ALA A 57 14.62 1.56 -13.11
CA ALA A 57 14.98 0.22 -13.57
C ALA A 57 13.74 -0.60 -13.93
N PHE A 58 12.71 -0.57 -13.09
CA PHE A 58 11.44 -1.27 -13.27
C PHE A 58 10.70 -0.86 -14.54
N GLN A 59 10.68 0.43 -14.87
CA GLN A 59 10.07 0.97 -16.09
C GLN A 59 10.88 0.67 -17.35
N SER A 60 12.20 0.45 -17.23
CA SER A 60 13.09 0.19 -18.37
C SER A 60 13.10 -1.27 -18.81
N ALA A 61 12.58 -2.19 -17.99
CA ALA A 61 12.51 -3.60 -18.34
C ALA A 61 11.37 -3.91 -19.32
N GLU A 62 11.53 -4.96 -20.10
CA GLU A 62 10.48 -5.47 -21.00
C GLU A 62 9.50 -6.36 -20.22
N TRP A 63 8.23 -5.91 -20.13
CA TRP A 63 7.21 -6.59 -19.34
C TRP A 63 6.33 -7.48 -20.21
N PRO A 64 6.13 -8.77 -19.82
CA PRO A 64 5.17 -9.65 -20.46
C PRO A 64 3.74 -9.16 -20.31
N VAL A 65 2.93 -9.32 -21.34
CA VAL A 65 1.51 -8.86 -21.36
C VAL A 65 0.68 -9.41 -20.20
N ASN A 66 0.95 -10.65 -19.77
CA ASN A 66 0.26 -11.28 -18.64
C ASN A 66 0.62 -10.63 -17.28
N LEU A 67 1.68 -9.84 -17.20
CA LEU A 67 2.09 -9.08 -16.01
C LEU A 67 1.76 -7.59 -16.10
N GLU A 68 1.04 -7.14 -17.13
CA GLU A 68 0.69 -5.73 -17.31
C GLU A 68 -0.01 -5.13 -16.06
N ARG A 69 -0.97 -5.85 -15.48
CA ARG A 69 -1.67 -5.39 -14.27
C ARG A 69 -0.74 -5.24 -13.07
N PHE A 70 0.20 -6.14 -12.92
CA PHE A 70 1.23 -6.07 -11.90
C PHE A 70 2.13 -4.85 -12.12
N PHE A 71 2.63 -4.68 -13.35
CA PHE A 71 3.46 -3.53 -13.74
C PHE A 71 2.77 -2.20 -13.44
N VAL A 72 1.53 -2.04 -13.88
CA VAL A 72 0.75 -0.80 -13.70
C VAL A 72 0.56 -0.51 -12.20
N ALA A 73 0.14 -1.49 -11.41
CA ALA A 73 -0.12 -1.30 -9.99
C ALA A 73 1.13 -0.89 -9.20
N VAL A 74 2.26 -1.56 -9.43
CA VAL A 74 3.53 -1.24 -8.76
C VAL A 74 4.07 0.13 -9.21
N LYS A 75 4.01 0.41 -10.51
CA LYS A 75 4.40 1.71 -11.08
C LYS A 75 3.59 2.86 -10.49
N GLU A 76 2.26 2.77 -10.52
CA GLU A 76 1.37 3.81 -9.98
C GLU A 76 1.60 4.02 -8.48
N SER A 77 1.80 2.95 -7.71
CA SER A 77 2.13 3.06 -6.30
C SER A 77 3.43 3.82 -6.08
N ALA A 78 4.49 3.50 -6.82
CA ALA A 78 5.78 4.16 -6.72
C ALA A 78 5.71 5.63 -7.15
N GLU A 79 5.01 5.95 -8.24
CA GLU A 79 4.81 7.32 -8.73
C GLU A 79 4.06 8.17 -7.70
N ASN A 80 2.93 7.68 -7.15
CA ASN A 80 2.19 8.38 -6.10
C ASN A 80 3.01 8.55 -4.81
N ALA A 81 3.82 7.56 -4.43
CA ALA A 81 4.72 7.68 -3.29
C ALA A 81 5.78 8.77 -3.49
N LEU A 82 6.41 8.83 -4.67
CA LEU A 82 7.38 9.88 -5.01
C LEU A 82 6.74 11.26 -5.05
N GLU A 83 5.53 11.38 -5.59
CA GLU A 83 4.77 12.63 -5.59
C GLU A 83 4.39 13.07 -4.17
N ALA A 84 4.07 12.12 -3.28
CA ALA A 84 3.83 12.41 -1.87
C ALA A 84 5.07 12.98 -1.17
N PHE A 85 6.27 12.44 -1.41
CA PHE A 85 7.52 13.02 -0.89
C PHE A 85 7.72 14.45 -1.36
N VAL A 86 7.53 14.72 -2.65
CA VAL A 86 7.65 16.08 -3.22
C VAL A 86 6.64 17.02 -2.56
N ALA A 87 5.39 16.58 -2.42
CA ALA A 87 4.34 17.40 -1.80
C ALA A 87 4.61 17.69 -0.31
N PHE A 88 5.18 16.74 0.43
CA PHE A 88 5.62 16.99 1.82
C PHE A 88 6.80 17.95 1.89
N ASP A 89 7.79 17.84 1.02
CA ASP A 89 8.91 18.76 0.91
C ASP A 89 8.45 20.19 0.57
N GLU A 90 7.44 20.32 -0.29
CA GLU A 90 6.83 21.61 -0.61
C GLU A 90 6.04 22.19 0.56
N ALA A 91 5.34 21.35 1.31
CA ALA A 91 4.58 21.78 2.47
C ALA A 91 5.46 22.48 3.51
N VAL A 92 6.68 21.98 3.74
CA VAL A 92 7.64 22.58 4.69
C VAL A 92 8.04 24.01 4.29
N LYS A 93 8.01 24.34 2.99
CA LYS A 93 8.44 25.64 2.44
C LYS A 93 7.32 26.70 2.42
N GLN A 94 6.07 26.31 2.72
CA GLN A 94 4.91 27.20 2.63
C GLN A 94 4.58 27.87 3.96
N SER A 95 3.89 29.01 3.88
CA SER A 95 3.39 29.72 5.05
C SER A 95 2.25 28.99 5.76
N GLU A 96 1.47 28.19 5.02
CA GLU A 96 0.38 27.34 5.53
C GLU A 96 0.65 25.86 5.21
N PRO A 97 1.58 25.23 5.92
CA PRO A 97 2.04 23.87 5.60
C PRO A 97 0.95 22.80 5.77
N ALA A 98 -0.02 23.03 6.65
CA ALA A 98 -1.04 22.04 6.99
C ALA A 98 -1.90 21.62 5.79
N LEU A 99 -2.34 22.56 4.95
CA LEU A 99 -3.19 22.25 3.78
C LEU A 99 -2.44 21.44 2.72
N THR A 100 -1.19 21.81 2.46
CA THR A 100 -0.36 21.08 1.48
C THR A 100 0.05 19.71 2.01
N ALA A 101 0.37 19.58 3.28
CA ALA A 101 0.61 18.30 3.93
C ALA A 101 -0.64 17.40 3.87
N TYR A 102 -1.83 17.93 4.07
CA TYR A 102 -3.07 17.17 3.94
C TYR A 102 -3.30 16.63 2.52
N LYS A 103 -2.98 17.43 1.49
CA LYS A 103 -3.03 16.95 0.10
C LYS A 103 -2.00 15.82 -0.15
N ALA A 104 -0.80 15.94 0.43
CA ALA A 104 0.22 14.90 0.34
C ALA A 104 -0.25 13.57 0.95
N MET A 105 -0.99 13.61 2.06
CA MET A 105 -1.61 12.40 2.66
C MET A 105 -2.55 11.68 1.68
N GLY A 106 -3.30 12.42 0.85
CA GLY A 106 -4.13 11.81 -0.20
C GLY A 106 -3.33 11.03 -1.24
N LEU A 107 -2.10 11.48 -1.55
CA LEU A 107 -1.18 10.73 -2.43
C LEU A 107 -0.65 9.47 -1.76
N VAL A 108 -0.38 9.52 -0.46
CA VAL A 108 0.01 8.32 0.32
C VAL A 108 -1.10 7.27 0.27
N THR A 109 -2.35 7.68 0.49
CA THR A 109 -3.49 6.77 0.39
C THR A 109 -3.57 6.13 -0.99
N LYS A 110 -3.46 6.91 -2.07
CA LYS A 110 -3.46 6.39 -3.44
C LYS A 110 -2.32 5.41 -3.69
N ALA A 111 -1.11 5.72 -3.21
CA ALA A 111 0.04 4.84 -3.37
C ALA A 111 -0.20 3.48 -2.71
N VAL A 112 -0.75 3.47 -1.49
CA VAL A 112 -1.10 2.23 -0.77
C VAL A 112 -2.22 1.48 -1.49
N GLU A 113 -3.28 2.17 -1.94
CA GLU A 113 -4.40 1.55 -2.67
C GLU A 113 -3.93 0.93 -3.99
N SER A 114 -3.07 1.61 -4.76
CA SER A 114 -2.54 1.09 -6.03
C SER A 114 -1.74 -0.21 -5.84
N MET A 115 -1.09 -0.39 -4.68
CA MET A 115 -0.30 -1.59 -4.38
C MET A 115 -1.18 -2.80 -3.95
N TYR A 116 -2.41 -2.56 -3.49
CA TYR A 116 -3.28 -3.62 -2.95
C TYR A 116 -3.54 -4.79 -3.92
N PRO A 117 -3.80 -4.58 -5.24
CA PRO A 117 -4.01 -5.67 -6.19
C PRO A 117 -2.83 -6.65 -6.30
N VAL A 118 -1.63 -6.21 -5.91
CA VAL A 118 -0.39 -7.02 -5.96
C VAL A 118 -0.24 -7.90 -4.71
N ALA A 119 -1.01 -7.67 -3.66
CA ALA A 119 -0.89 -8.40 -2.40
C ALA A 119 -1.06 -9.92 -2.57
N SER A 120 -1.95 -10.36 -3.47
CA SER A 120 -2.14 -11.78 -3.77
C SER A 120 -1.00 -12.41 -4.59
N MET A 121 -0.11 -11.60 -5.17
CA MET A 121 0.98 -12.05 -6.04
C MET A 121 2.33 -12.09 -5.32
N LEU A 122 2.53 -11.22 -4.33
CA LEU A 122 3.79 -11.06 -3.61
C LEU A 122 3.57 -11.10 -2.09
N ALA A 123 4.13 -12.11 -1.42
CA ALA A 123 4.05 -12.26 0.03
C ALA A 123 4.52 -11.01 0.82
N PRO A 124 5.60 -10.29 0.44
CA PRO A 124 5.98 -9.05 1.12
C PRO A 124 4.90 -7.98 1.05
N VAL A 125 4.17 -7.86 -0.07
CA VAL A 125 3.07 -6.91 -0.24
C VAL A 125 1.86 -7.34 0.59
N SER A 126 1.53 -8.64 0.62
CA SER A 126 0.47 -9.14 1.49
C SER A 126 0.74 -8.82 2.96
N ARG A 127 1.96 -9.06 3.42
CA ARG A 127 2.39 -8.76 4.80
C ARG A 127 2.35 -7.27 5.14
N PHE A 128 2.61 -6.41 4.17
CA PHE A 128 2.57 -4.96 4.35
C PHE A 128 1.21 -4.46 4.87
N TYR A 129 0.10 -5.09 4.48
CA TYR A 129 -1.25 -4.73 4.92
C TYR A 129 -1.63 -5.29 6.30
N LEU A 130 -0.78 -6.10 6.90
CA LEU A 130 -0.98 -6.59 8.26
C LEU A 130 -0.45 -5.56 9.27
N GLU A 131 -1.01 -5.57 10.47
CA GLU A 131 -0.48 -4.86 11.61
C GLU A 131 0.94 -5.37 11.95
N ASP A 132 1.82 -4.50 12.44
CA ASP A 132 3.23 -4.82 12.69
C ASP A 132 3.43 -6.05 13.58
N SER A 133 2.58 -6.23 14.60
CA SER A 133 2.57 -7.42 15.46
C SER A 133 2.25 -8.71 14.69
N SER A 134 1.43 -8.63 13.66
CA SER A 134 0.96 -9.75 12.84
C SER A 134 1.93 -10.09 11.70
N ARG A 135 2.78 -9.14 11.28
CA ARG A 135 3.78 -9.36 10.21
C ARG A 135 4.84 -10.40 10.58
N SER A 136 5.06 -10.62 11.88
CA SER A 136 6.04 -11.56 12.43
C SER A 136 5.39 -12.82 13.04
N ASP A 137 4.08 -12.97 12.95
CA ASP A 137 3.38 -14.15 13.44
C ASP A 137 3.34 -15.24 12.36
N ASP A 138 4.29 -16.17 12.45
CA ASP A 138 4.41 -17.26 11.48
C ASP A 138 3.17 -18.17 11.44
N LEU A 139 2.46 -18.34 12.56
CA LEU A 139 1.23 -19.14 12.59
C LEU A 139 0.11 -18.46 11.82
N LEU A 140 -0.06 -17.14 12.03
CA LEU A 140 -1.02 -16.35 11.29
C LEU A 140 -0.68 -16.31 9.80
N LEU A 141 0.59 -16.04 9.46
CA LEU A 141 1.05 -15.99 8.07
C LEU A 141 0.80 -17.31 7.34
N ASN A 142 1.12 -18.44 7.95
CA ASN A 142 0.84 -19.76 7.38
C ASN A 142 -0.67 -19.98 7.17
N ARG A 143 -1.51 -19.60 8.13
CA ARG A 143 -2.98 -19.71 7.98
C ARG A 143 -3.51 -18.86 6.84
N LEU A 144 -2.99 -17.64 6.66
CA LEU A 144 -3.39 -16.75 5.56
C LEU A 144 -2.92 -17.28 4.20
N GLU A 145 -1.71 -17.83 4.13
CA GLU A 145 -1.13 -18.35 2.89
C GLU A 145 -1.86 -19.62 2.40
N TYR A 146 -2.27 -20.48 3.32
CA TYR A 146 -2.94 -21.75 3.00
C TYR A 146 -4.46 -21.72 3.27
N ALA A 147 -5.05 -20.54 3.44
CA ALA A 147 -6.49 -20.41 3.62
C ALA A 147 -7.25 -20.92 2.39
N ASP A 148 -8.30 -21.70 2.63
CA ASP A 148 -9.21 -22.14 1.57
C ASP A 148 -10.07 -20.96 1.09
N THR A 149 -9.72 -20.44 -0.08
CA THR A 149 -10.46 -19.34 -0.72
C THR A 149 -11.68 -19.81 -1.50
N SER A 150 -11.96 -21.11 -1.53
CA SER A 150 -13.10 -21.68 -2.26
C SER A 150 -14.42 -21.65 -1.47
N LYS A 151 -14.35 -21.42 -0.15
CA LYS A 151 -15.55 -21.35 0.70
C LYS A 151 -16.37 -20.10 0.32
N PRO A 152 -17.63 -20.24 -0.14
CA PRO A 152 -18.46 -19.10 -0.49
C PRO A 152 -18.83 -18.28 0.77
N ASP A 153 -19.12 -17.02 0.58
CA ASP A 153 -19.62 -16.10 1.60
C ASP A 153 -18.70 -15.85 2.81
N VAL A 154 -17.40 -16.15 2.68
CA VAL A 154 -16.37 -15.81 3.67
C VAL A 154 -15.25 -14.99 3.05
N GLY A 155 -14.41 -14.38 3.88
CA GLY A 155 -13.34 -13.50 3.46
C GLY A 155 -13.79 -12.05 3.27
N VAL A 156 -13.10 -11.31 2.42
CA VAL A 156 -13.40 -9.89 2.16
C VAL A 156 -14.40 -9.78 1.03
N MET A 157 -15.52 -9.15 1.31
CA MET A 157 -16.57 -8.84 0.33
C MET A 157 -16.74 -7.33 0.20
N HIS A 158 -17.09 -6.88 -1.00
CA HIS A 158 -17.33 -5.48 -1.32
C HIS A 158 -18.69 -5.30 -1.97
N ALA A 159 -19.35 -4.21 -1.66
CA ALA A 159 -20.57 -3.78 -2.32
C ALA A 159 -20.55 -2.27 -2.56
N ASN A 160 -20.92 -1.86 -3.78
CA ASN A 160 -21.06 -0.45 -4.19
C ASN A 160 -19.83 0.44 -3.89
N ASN A 161 -18.61 -0.13 -3.97
CA ASN A 161 -17.36 0.56 -3.64
C ASN A 161 -16.76 1.36 -4.80
N SER A 162 -17.52 1.65 -5.84
CA SER A 162 -17.03 2.54 -6.91
C SER A 162 -17.01 3.99 -6.42
N SER A 163 -16.06 4.78 -6.92
CA SER A 163 -15.90 6.18 -6.54
C SER A 163 -17.11 7.08 -6.87
N ARG A 164 -18.09 6.56 -7.63
CA ARG A 164 -19.30 7.28 -8.05
C ARG A 164 -20.56 6.82 -7.32
N GLU A 165 -20.45 5.81 -6.49
CA GLU A 165 -21.57 5.23 -5.73
C GLU A 165 -21.52 5.70 -4.28
N ARG A 166 -22.68 5.79 -3.65
CA ARG A 166 -22.82 6.07 -2.22
C ARG A 166 -23.32 4.84 -1.50
N GLY A 167 -22.94 4.69 -0.23
CA GLY A 167 -23.37 3.57 0.61
C GLY A 167 -22.58 2.29 0.33
N GLY A 168 -21.41 2.39 -0.31
CA GLY A 168 -20.50 1.28 -0.45
C GLY A 168 -19.93 0.83 0.89
N PHE A 169 -19.63 -0.46 1.00
CA PHE A 169 -18.97 -1.03 2.18
C PHE A 169 -18.05 -2.17 1.81
N SER A 170 -17.10 -2.43 2.68
CA SER A 170 -16.30 -3.66 2.67
C SER A 170 -16.61 -4.42 3.94
N MET A 171 -16.77 -5.73 3.83
CA MET A 171 -17.08 -6.60 4.96
C MET A 171 -16.09 -7.77 4.98
N TYR A 172 -15.60 -8.12 6.14
CA TYR A 172 -14.85 -9.35 6.35
C TYR A 172 -15.70 -10.35 7.14
N VAL A 173 -15.88 -11.52 6.55
CA VAL A 173 -16.54 -12.66 7.21
C VAL A 173 -15.48 -13.73 7.49
N PRO A 174 -15.26 -14.12 8.77
CA PRO A 174 -14.29 -15.15 9.12
C PRO A 174 -14.59 -16.49 8.46
N GLU A 175 -13.57 -17.23 8.09
CA GLU A 175 -13.68 -18.55 7.44
C GLU A 175 -14.46 -19.58 8.28
N TYR A 176 -14.34 -19.45 9.61
CA TYR A 176 -15.04 -20.35 10.57
C TYR A 176 -16.47 -19.90 10.90
N TYR A 177 -16.99 -18.83 10.29
CA TYR A 177 -18.35 -18.37 10.52
C TYR A 177 -19.37 -19.34 9.90
N GLU A 178 -20.29 -19.84 10.69
CA GLU A 178 -21.32 -20.80 10.29
C GLU A 178 -22.75 -20.24 10.36
N GLY A 179 -22.89 -18.93 10.56
CA GLY A 179 -24.20 -18.25 10.61
C GLY A 179 -24.72 -18.03 12.03
N GLU A 180 -23.90 -18.24 13.04
CA GLU A 180 -24.21 -17.94 14.43
C GLU A 180 -24.27 -16.42 14.71
N GLU A 181 -24.95 -16.04 15.79
CA GLU A 181 -24.97 -14.64 16.23
C GLU A 181 -23.59 -14.26 16.80
N VAL A 182 -22.91 -13.33 16.14
CA VAL A 182 -21.61 -12.79 16.55
C VAL A 182 -21.66 -11.25 16.63
N PRO A 183 -20.79 -10.62 17.42
CA PRO A 183 -20.67 -9.17 17.43
C PRO A 183 -20.30 -8.62 16.04
N LEU A 184 -21.05 -7.62 15.55
CA LEU A 184 -20.70 -6.88 14.35
C LEU A 184 -19.88 -5.63 14.72
N VAL A 185 -18.69 -5.51 14.15
CA VAL A 185 -17.85 -4.31 14.26
C VAL A 185 -18.02 -3.47 13.00
N VAL A 186 -18.44 -2.21 13.17
CA VAL A 186 -18.60 -1.26 12.06
C VAL A 186 -17.56 -0.15 12.22
N ALA A 187 -16.64 -0.03 11.26
CA ALA A 187 -15.72 1.07 11.18
C ALA A 187 -16.24 2.12 10.18
N LEU A 188 -16.46 3.33 10.68
CA LEU A 188 -16.87 4.48 9.85
C LEU A 188 -15.64 5.33 9.59
N HIS A 189 -15.47 5.76 8.34
CA HIS A 189 -14.47 6.77 7.98
C HIS A 189 -15.15 8.10 7.70
N GLY A 190 -14.48 9.19 8.04
CA GLY A 190 -14.91 10.54 7.73
C GLY A 190 -14.41 11.01 6.37
#